data_7e4ca6479e4124e40fd9c6243f86419b
#
_entry.id   7e4ca6479e4124e40fd9c6243f86419b
#
_cell.length_a   1.000
_cell.length_b   1.000
_cell.length_c   1.000
_cell.angle_alpha   90.00
_cell.angle_beta   90.00
_cell.angle_gamma   90.00
#
_symmetry.space_group_name_H-M   'P 1'
#
loop_
_entity.id
_entity.type
_entity.pdbx_description
1 polymer ?
#
loop_
_entity_poly.entity_id
_entity_poly.type
_entity_poly.pdbx_seq_one_letter_code
_entity_poly.pdbx_strand_id
1 'polypeptide(L)'
;MNRKTLVLPAVAGLLAPVLAACGGSDSGGNGGDAIVVGTTDRFTASKEDPAPLDPAFAYDVGSWNILRQTVQTLMIQPKGEGDPVPEAAERCGFTDSGNERYACTLRDGLKFANGDPITAADVKYSIDRALAIKADSGVFGLLSTVDTVETQGDREVIFHLNTADATFPFKLSTPVAGIINPKNYEKTTLRAGFAIDGSGPYTMKAKVENDELVDAVFTKNPNYKGTLELNNDKVEMRSFEDAGAMGDALDKGDIDVMTRTMSPEQIRTLTNASDSKIDMVEMPGLEIRYLAFNTDAPSVKDKAVRQAVAQVVNRSELVSEVYGSQAEPLYSLVPATVTGHSNAFFNKYGDPDVAKAKSMLAKADITTPVKLTLHYTTDHYGPATKKEFEILQKQLNASGLFDVTIEGATWEKFRPAELKGSYDVYGMGWFPDFPDADNYLAPFLDKDNTLNTPYVNSRIRNTLIPESRREADRLTAGSSLTAIQDIVADDVPILPLWQGKQYVASAEDVTGTAYAINSTATLQLWELGRGVKN
;
A
#
# COMPACT_ATOMS: atom_id res chain seq x y z
N MET A 1 -78.63 28.11 52.17
CA MET A 1 -78.53 27.81 53.61
C MET A 1 -77.12 27.37 53.87
N ASN A 2 -76.46 28.13 54.75
CA ASN A 2 -75.31 27.76 55.64
C ASN A 2 -74.00 27.25 55.07
N ARG A 3 -73.06 28.07 55.12
CA ARG A 3 -72.06 28.53 56.13
C ARG A 3 -70.76 27.72 56.06
N LYS A 4 -69.72 28.45 55.64
CA LYS A 4 -68.47 28.81 56.41
C LYS A 4 -67.63 27.61 56.85
N THR A 5 -66.30 27.56 56.57
CA THR A 5 -65.32 28.38 57.32
C THR A 5 -64.03 28.42 56.59
N LEU A 6 -63.36 29.57 56.53
CA LEU A 6 -61.93 29.84 56.29
C LEU A 6 -61.15 29.33 57.49
N VAL A 7 -59.99 28.73 57.21
CA VAL A 7 -58.78 28.87 58.05
C VAL A 7 -57.55 28.84 57.17
N LEU A 8 -56.86 29.95 56.99
CA LEU A 8 -55.40 30.02 56.84
C LEU A 8 -54.83 29.98 58.25
N PRO A 9 -53.61 29.37 58.43
CA PRO A 9 -52.47 30.23 58.48
C PRO A 9 -51.11 29.59 58.02
N ALA A 10 -50.24 30.53 57.91
CA ALA A 10 -48.77 30.49 58.17
C ALA A 10 -47.86 30.03 57.06
N VAL A 11 -47.32 31.03 56.47
CA VAL A 11 -45.99 31.13 55.77
C VAL A 11 -44.88 30.64 56.71
N ALA A 12 -44.12 29.67 56.23
CA ALA A 12 -42.77 29.47 56.70
C ALA A 12 -41.87 29.32 55.45
N GLY A 13 -41.20 30.39 55.12
CA GLY A 13 -40.19 30.43 54.08
C GLY A 13 -39.00 29.56 54.49
N LEU A 14 -38.67 28.62 53.61
CA LEU A 14 -37.35 27.97 53.59
C LEU A 14 -36.70 28.32 52.26
N LEU A 15 -35.83 29.30 52.30
CA LEU A 15 -34.80 29.56 51.30
C LEU A 15 -33.87 28.33 51.24
N ALA A 16 -33.99 27.51 50.19
CA ALA A 16 -32.97 26.56 49.81
C ALA A 16 -31.94 27.28 48.92
N PRO A 17 -30.66 27.26 49.22
CA PRO A 17 -29.64 27.77 48.31
C PRO A 17 -29.57 26.83 47.11
N VAL A 18 -29.75 27.41 45.92
CA VAL A 18 -29.33 26.76 44.66
C VAL A 18 -27.83 26.70 44.69
N LEU A 19 -27.29 25.55 45.09
CA LEU A 19 -25.90 25.17 44.80
C LEU A 19 -25.84 24.93 43.30
N ALA A 20 -25.27 25.89 42.57
CA ALA A 20 -24.71 25.65 41.28
C ALA A 20 -23.58 24.63 41.48
N ALA A 21 -23.90 23.36 41.20
CA ALA A 21 -22.88 22.34 41.02
C ALA A 21 -22.13 22.70 39.73
N CYS A 22 -21.00 23.37 39.86
CA CYS A 22 -19.94 23.25 38.90
C CYS A 22 -19.64 21.73 38.83
N GLY A 23 -20.05 21.12 37.75
CA GLY A 23 -19.63 19.76 37.41
C GLY A 23 -18.14 19.74 37.36
N GLY A 24 -17.52 19.16 38.40
CA GLY A 24 -16.15 18.74 38.33
C GLY A 24 -16.07 17.70 37.22
N SER A 25 -15.16 17.94 36.30
CA SER A 25 -14.69 16.92 35.40
C SER A 25 -14.22 15.74 36.24
N ASP A 26 -14.98 14.67 36.23
CA ASP A 26 -14.50 13.35 36.66
C ASP A 26 -13.36 12.95 35.70
N SER A 27 -12.15 13.27 36.11
CA SER A 27 -10.95 12.63 35.62
C SER A 27 -10.85 11.25 36.29
N GLY A 28 -11.50 10.28 35.71
CA GLY A 28 -11.46 8.92 36.25
C GLY A 28 -12.22 7.93 35.39
N GLY A 29 -11.61 7.51 34.28
CA GLY A 29 -12.12 6.43 33.45
C GLY A 29 -11.50 6.52 32.06
N ASN A 30 -10.57 5.63 31.77
CA ASN A 30 -9.89 5.45 30.49
C ASN A 30 -10.89 5.11 29.35
N GLY A 31 -11.62 6.10 28.89
CA GLY A 31 -12.29 6.09 27.62
C GLY A 31 -11.71 7.24 26.81
N GLY A 32 -10.45 7.08 26.33
CA GLY A 32 -9.82 8.10 25.52
C GLY A 32 -10.65 8.39 24.27
N ASP A 33 -10.80 9.66 23.93
CA ASP A 33 -11.39 10.08 22.65
C ASP A 33 -10.69 9.32 21.52
N ALA A 34 -11.46 8.87 20.53
CA ALA A 34 -10.92 8.16 19.37
C ALA A 34 -9.86 9.02 18.68
N ILE A 35 -8.77 8.39 18.24
CA ILE A 35 -7.80 9.04 17.37
C ILE A 35 -8.42 9.07 15.97
N VAL A 36 -8.52 10.26 15.37
CA VAL A 36 -9.11 10.45 14.03
C VAL A 36 -7.98 10.56 13.00
N VAL A 37 -7.93 9.59 12.09
CA VAL A 37 -6.93 9.51 11.01
C VAL A 37 -7.58 9.91 9.70
N GLY A 38 -7.07 10.94 9.05
CA GLY A 38 -7.47 11.33 7.71
C GLY A 38 -6.72 10.53 6.63
N THR A 39 -7.44 10.19 5.57
CA THR A 39 -6.89 9.58 4.35
C THR A 39 -7.55 10.16 3.10
N THR A 40 -6.85 10.15 1.97
CA THR A 40 -7.44 10.46 0.67
C THR A 40 -7.82 9.20 -0.12
N ASP A 41 -7.65 8.01 0.48
CA ASP A 41 -8.15 6.79 -0.13
C ASP A 41 -9.69 6.82 -0.18
N ARG A 42 -10.24 6.46 -1.34
CA ARG A 42 -11.68 6.43 -1.61
C ARG A 42 -12.12 4.99 -1.80
N PHE A 43 -13.19 4.62 -1.13
CA PHE A 43 -13.73 3.26 -1.15
C PHE A 43 -15.17 3.32 -1.63
N THR A 44 -15.40 2.92 -2.87
CA THR A 44 -16.74 2.94 -3.48
C THR A 44 -17.14 1.53 -3.84
N ALA A 45 -18.32 1.09 -3.40
CA ALA A 45 -18.88 -0.17 -3.85
C ALA A 45 -19.65 0.08 -5.15
N SER A 46 -19.08 -0.31 -6.28
CA SER A 46 -19.63 -0.10 -7.62
C SER A 46 -19.86 -1.41 -8.35
N LYS A 47 -20.29 -1.32 -9.61
CA LYS A 47 -20.41 -2.50 -10.46
C LYS A 47 -19.04 -3.04 -10.87
N GLU A 48 -18.08 -2.14 -11.07
CA GLU A 48 -16.70 -2.45 -11.46
C GLU A 48 -15.86 -2.88 -10.25
N ASP A 49 -16.18 -2.35 -9.07
CA ASP A 49 -15.57 -2.69 -7.78
C ASP A 49 -16.67 -3.07 -6.76
N PRO A 50 -17.25 -4.26 -6.87
CA PRO A 50 -18.39 -4.65 -6.03
C PRO A 50 -18.03 -5.01 -4.59
N ALA A 51 -16.76 -5.31 -4.32
CA ALA A 51 -16.29 -5.92 -3.08
C ALA A 51 -14.95 -5.34 -2.61
N PRO A 52 -14.86 -4.00 -2.42
CA PRO A 52 -13.60 -3.31 -2.13
C PRO A 52 -12.90 -3.80 -0.86
N LEU A 53 -13.62 -4.47 0.05
CA LEU A 53 -13.07 -5.03 1.29
C LEU A 53 -13.16 -6.56 1.37
N ASP A 54 -13.31 -7.25 0.26
CA ASP A 54 -13.17 -8.72 0.23
C ASP A 54 -11.71 -9.09 -0.03
N PRO A 55 -11.03 -9.86 0.85
CA PRO A 55 -9.63 -10.27 0.67
C PRO A 55 -9.35 -10.99 -0.66
N ALA A 56 -10.34 -11.65 -1.27
CA ALA A 56 -10.19 -12.31 -2.56
C ALA A 56 -10.30 -11.36 -3.76
N PHE A 57 -10.59 -10.07 -3.53
CA PHE A 57 -10.76 -9.06 -4.59
C PHE A 57 -9.91 -7.81 -4.38
N ALA A 58 -9.86 -7.30 -3.14
CA ALA A 58 -9.16 -6.05 -2.81
C ALA A 58 -7.67 -6.11 -3.20
N TYR A 59 -7.22 -5.20 -4.07
CA TYR A 59 -5.83 -5.12 -4.50
C TYR A 59 -5.37 -3.65 -4.68
N ASP A 60 -5.51 -2.90 -3.63
CA ASP A 60 -5.01 -1.54 -3.50
C ASP A 60 -4.58 -1.26 -2.05
N VAL A 61 -3.71 -0.26 -1.86
CA VAL A 61 -3.14 0.07 -0.55
C VAL A 61 -4.21 0.49 0.46
N GLY A 62 -5.21 1.27 0.04
CA GLY A 62 -6.25 1.78 0.92
C GLY A 62 -7.12 0.64 1.49
N SER A 63 -7.66 -0.21 0.62
CA SER A 63 -8.44 -1.39 1.01
C SER A 63 -7.65 -2.34 1.90
N TRP A 64 -6.38 -2.56 1.57
CA TRP A 64 -5.49 -3.39 2.38
C TRP A 64 -5.22 -2.79 3.75
N ASN A 65 -5.14 -1.46 3.87
CA ASN A 65 -5.01 -0.79 5.16
C ASN A 65 -6.21 -1.03 6.08
N ILE A 66 -7.42 -1.12 5.54
CA ILE A 66 -8.61 -1.53 6.31
C ILE A 66 -8.56 -3.01 6.67
N LEU A 67 -8.24 -3.87 5.69
CA LEU A 67 -8.20 -5.31 5.90
C LEU A 67 -7.17 -5.73 6.95
N ARG A 68 -6.00 -5.10 6.99
CA ARG A 68 -4.96 -5.37 8.01
C ARG A 68 -5.41 -5.05 9.44
N GLN A 69 -6.37 -4.14 9.63
CA GLN A 69 -6.93 -3.85 10.94
C GLN A 69 -7.96 -4.91 11.37
N THR A 70 -8.59 -5.59 10.42
CA THR A 70 -9.83 -6.36 10.67
C THR A 70 -9.70 -7.86 10.41
N VAL A 71 -8.67 -8.27 9.66
CA VAL A 71 -8.46 -9.68 9.28
C VAL A 71 -7.04 -10.10 9.68
N GLN A 72 -6.89 -11.21 10.39
CA GLN A 72 -5.56 -11.78 10.64
C GLN A 72 -5.07 -12.60 9.45
N THR A 73 -3.76 -12.64 9.32
CA THR A 73 -3.01 -13.51 8.43
C THR A 73 -2.14 -14.48 9.24
N LEU A 74 -1.63 -15.54 8.64
CA LEU A 74 -0.74 -16.48 9.34
C LEU A 74 0.58 -15.84 9.75
N MET A 75 1.09 -14.96 8.90
CA MET A 75 2.34 -14.20 9.07
C MET A 75 2.04 -12.71 9.07
N ILE A 76 2.90 -11.90 9.64
CA ILE A 76 2.81 -10.43 9.62
C ILE A 76 4.18 -9.82 9.39
N GLN A 77 4.22 -8.67 8.73
CA GLN A 77 5.41 -7.84 8.63
C GLN A 77 5.75 -7.25 10.01
N PRO A 78 6.96 -7.44 10.56
CA PRO A 78 7.30 -6.92 11.87
C PRO A 78 7.43 -5.39 11.86
N LYS A 79 7.27 -4.76 13.02
CA LYS A 79 7.34 -3.30 13.22
C LYS A 79 8.66 -2.67 12.72
N GLY A 80 9.78 -3.38 12.86
CA GLY A 80 11.11 -2.89 12.47
C GLY A 80 11.51 -3.28 11.05
N GLU A 81 10.56 -3.75 10.22
CA GLU A 81 10.82 -4.35 8.92
C GLU A 81 11.63 -5.67 9.01
N GLY A 82 11.97 -6.27 7.87
CA GLY A 82 12.65 -7.55 7.80
C GLY A 82 11.71 -8.69 7.38
N ASP A 83 12.10 -9.93 7.67
CA ASP A 83 11.33 -11.10 7.29
C ASP A 83 10.01 -11.18 8.09
N PRO A 84 8.90 -11.66 7.48
CA PRO A 84 7.64 -11.84 8.16
C PRO A 84 7.76 -12.79 9.36
N VAL A 85 7.03 -12.45 10.42
CA VAL A 85 6.97 -13.24 11.64
C VAL A 85 5.60 -13.88 11.80
N PRO A 86 5.47 -15.00 12.56
CA PRO A 86 4.18 -15.63 12.82
C PRO A 86 3.21 -14.69 13.56
N GLU A 87 1.94 -14.60 13.07
CA GLU A 87 0.87 -13.79 13.66
C GLU A 87 -0.28 -14.66 14.18
N ALA A 88 -1.24 -15.11 13.36
CA ALA A 88 -2.22 -16.12 13.75
C ALA A 88 -1.56 -17.50 13.92
N ALA A 89 -0.43 -17.72 13.27
CA ALA A 89 0.41 -18.87 13.54
C ALA A 89 1.26 -18.69 14.79
N GLU A 90 1.54 -19.77 15.48
CA GLU A 90 2.57 -19.86 16.54
C GLU A 90 3.96 -20.03 15.94
N ARG A 91 4.05 -20.80 14.84
CA ARG A 91 5.26 -21.04 14.06
C ARG A 91 4.91 -21.36 12.61
N CYS A 92 5.79 -20.97 11.70
CA CYS A 92 5.76 -21.34 10.31
C CYS A 92 7.18 -21.58 9.79
N GLY A 93 7.32 -22.37 8.72
CA GLY A 93 8.61 -22.56 8.05
C GLY A 93 8.52 -23.54 6.89
N PHE A 94 9.52 -23.47 5.99
CA PHE A 94 9.71 -24.49 4.98
C PHE A 94 10.12 -25.81 5.63
N THR A 95 9.56 -26.91 5.14
CA THR A 95 9.81 -28.27 5.65
C THR A 95 10.62 -29.12 4.68
N ASP A 96 11.01 -28.54 3.56
CA ASP A 96 11.86 -29.10 2.53
C ASP A 96 12.96 -28.14 2.11
N SER A 97 13.98 -28.62 1.43
CA SER A 97 15.08 -27.80 0.92
C SER A 97 14.80 -27.12 -0.42
N GLY A 98 13.63 -27.42 -1.01
CA GLY A 98 13.23 -26.88 -2.32
C GLY A 98 12.36 -25.63 -2.23
N ASN A 99 11.94 -25.23 -1.02
CA ASN A 99 10.96 -24.17 -0.75
C ASN A 99 9.63 -24.42 -1.48
N GLU A 100 9.20 -25.69 -1.56
CA GLU A 100 7.96 -26.12 -2.19
C GLU A 100 6.92 -26.61 -1.16
N ARG A 101 7.31 -26.75 0.12
CA ARG A 101 6.42 -27.17 1.19
C ARG A 101 6.58 -26.28 2.43
N TYR A 102 5.54 -25.50 2.72
CA TYR A 102 5.52 -24.57 3.85
C TYR A 102 4.47 -25.01 4.89
N ALA A 103 4.84 -25.11 6.16
CA ALA A 103 3.94 -25.58 7.21
C ALA A 103 3.81 -24.53 8.32
N CYS A 104 2.58 -24.34 8.81
CA CYS A 104 2.24 -23.47 9.90
C CYS A 104 1.45 -24.21 10.98
N THR A 105 1.71 -23.90 12.25
CA THR A 105 0.88 -24.32 13.38
C THR A 105 0.15 -23.11 13.94
N LEU A 106 -1.17 -23.15 14.01
CA LEU A 106 -1.99 -22.05 14.55
C LEU A 106 -1.76 -21.88 16.06
N ARG A 107 -1.91 -20.66 16.55
CA ARG A 107 -2.02 -20.39 17.99
C ARG A 107 -3.23 -21.09 18.57
N ASP A 108 -3.13 -21.47 19.84
CA ASP A 108 -4.26 -22.09 20.52
C ASP A 108 -5.35 -21.06 20.85
N GLY A 109 -6.62 -21.45 20.67
CA GLY A 109 -7.78 -20.67 21.07
C GLY A 109 -8.02 -19.39 20.26
N LEU A 110 -7.63 -19.36 18.99
CA LEU A 110 -7.99 -18.30 18.05
C LEU A 110 -9.50 -18.23 17.83
N LYS A 111 -10.01 -17.00 17.65
CA LYS A 111 -11.43 -16.74 17.40
C LYS A 111 -11.64 -15.63 16.40
N PHE A 112 -12.68 -15.74 15.61
CA PHE A 112 -13.24 -14.60 14.88
C PHE A 112 -13.82 -13.55 15.85
N ALA A 113 -14.04 -12.34 15.36
CA ALA A 113 -14.59 -11.24 16.16
C ALA A 113 -15.94 -11.59 16.79
N ASN A 114 -16.75 -12.40 16.12
CA ASN A 114 -18.05 -12.88 16.62
C ASN A 114 -17.97 -14.00 17.67
N GLY A 115 -16.74 -14.48 18.00
CA GLY A 115 -16.48 -15.50 18.98
C GLY A 115 -16.42 -16.93 18.43
N ASP A 116 -16.70 -17.17 17.16
CA ASP A 116 -16.52 -18.49 16.52
C ASP A 116 -15.03 -18.90 16.59
N PRO A 117 -14.72 -20.17 16.84
CA PRO A 117 -13.34 -20.67 16.83
C PRO A 117 -12.74 -20.63 15.43
N ILE A 118 -11.44 -20.39 15.34
CA ILE A 118 -10.66 -20.51 14.11
C ILE A 118 -9.86 -21.80 14.15
N THR A 119 -9.90 -22.53 13.05
CA THR A 119 -9.19 -23.80 12.84
C THR A 119 -8.37 -23.79 11.56
N ALA A 120 -7.53 -24.79 11.37
CA ALA A 120 -6.79 -25.01 10.13
C ALA A 120 -7.70 -25.11 8.88
N ALA A 121 -8.93 -25.61 9.06
CA ALA A 121 -9.92 -25.68 7.99
C ALA A 121 -10.38 -24.31 7.50
N ASP A 122 -10.45 -23.31 8.39
CA ASP A 122 -10.83 -21.94 8.02
C ASP A 122 -9.72 -21.26 7.22
N VAL A 123 -8.46 -21.51 7.57
CA VAL A 123 -7.30 -21.05 6.80
C VAL A 123 -7.33 -21.67 5.39
N LYS A 124 -7.48 -23.00 5.31
CA LYS A 124 -7.61 -23.69 4.04
C LYS A 124 -8.76 -23.12 3.20
N TYR A 125 -9.92 -22.89 3.81
CA TYR A 125 -11.07 -22.32 3.13
C TYR A 125 -10.75 -20.94 2.53
N SER A 126 -10.09 -20.09 3.29
CA SER A 126 -9.74 -18.72 2.88
C SER A 126 -8.85 -18.72 1.64
N ILE A 127 -7.79 -19.53 1.66
CA ILE A 127 -6.85 -19.65 0.53
C ILE A 127 -7.53 -20.31 -0.68
N ASP A 128 -8.21 -21.44 -0.50
CA ASP A 128 -8.92 -22.14 -1.57
C ASP A 128 -9.98 -21.24 -2.22
N ARG A 129 -10.64 -20.38 -1.43
CA ARG A 129 -11.63 -19.41 -1.91
C ARG A 129 -10.98 -18.34 -2.82
N ALA A 130 -9.90 -17.71 -2.39
CA ALA A 130 -9.20 -16.70 -3.18
C ALA A 130 -8.74 -17.28 -4.54
N LEU A 131 -8.21 -18.50 -4.52
CA LEU A 131 -7.79 -19.23 -5.73
C LEU A 131 -8.96 -19.68 -6.62
N ALA A 132 -10.13 -19.97 -6.04
CA ALA A 132 -11.31 -20.36 -6.80
C ALA A 132 -12.02 -19.17 -7.47
N ILE A 133 -12.09 -18.02 -6.80
CA ILE A 133 -12.71 -16.80 -7.30
C ILE A 133 -11.89 -16.22 -8.47
N LYS A 134 -10.56 -16.17 -8.36
CA LYS A 134 -9.65 -15.61 -9.39
C LYS A 134 -10.12 -14.25 -9.89
N ALA A 135 -10.34 -13.33 -8.96
CA ALA A 135 -10.86 -12.00 -9.27
C ALA A 135 -10.02 -11.27 -10.32
N ASP A 136 -10.68 -10.50 -11.17
CA ASP A 136 -10.05 -9.72 -12.25
C ASP A 136 -9.08 -8.64 -11.73
N SER A 137 -9.14 -8.30 -10.43
CA SER A 137 -8.15 -7.46 -9.76
C SER A 137 -6.73 -8.03 -9.81
N GLY A 138 -6.60 -9.34 -10.01
CA GLY A 138 -5.31 -10.03 -10.10
C GLY A 138 -4.68 -10.39 -8.76
N VAL A 139 -5.30 -10.04 -7.62
CA VAL A 139 -4.75 -10.29 -6.27
C VAL A 139 -4.42 -11.75 -6.00
N PHE A 140 -5.19 -12.69 -6.56
CA PHE A 140 -4.94 -14.13 -6.44
C PHE A 140 -3.57 -14.55 -7.01
N GLY A 141 -2.96 -13.74 -7.89
CA GLY A 141 -1.62 -13.97 -8.44
C GLY A 141 -0.55 -14.12 -7.36
N LEU A 142 -0.72 -13.45 -6.20
CA LEU A 142 0.17 -13.60 -5.05
C LEU A 142 0.15 -15.03 -4.47
N LEU A 143 -0.97 -15.75 -4.62
CA LEU A 143 -1.13 -17.14 -4.17
C LEU A 143 -0.99 -18.17 -5.30
N SER A 144 -0.62 -17.76 -6.50
CA SER A 144 -0.58 -18.62 -7.70
C SER A 144 0.41 -19.78 -7.62
N THR A 145 1.40 -19.70 -6.72
CA THR A 145 2.33 -20.80 -6.45
C THR A 145 1.73 -21.91 -5.57
N VAL A 146 0.57 -21.66 -4.92
CA VAL A 146 -0.10 -22.69 -4.12
C VAL A 146 -0.77 -23.73 -5.06
N ASP A 147 -0.36 -24.98 -4.93
CA ASP A 147 -1.01 -26.14 -5.57
C ASP A 147 -2.17 -26.64 -4.70
N THR A 148 -1.87 -27.00 -3.45
CA THR A 148 -2.86 -27.52 -2.51
C THR A 148 -2.58 -27.06 -1.08
N VAL A 149 -3.64 -26.97 -0.28
CA VAL A 149 -3.57 -26.73 1.17
C VAL A 149 -4.07 -27.98 1.89
N GLU A 150 -3.21 -28.59 2.69
CA GLU A 150 -3.51 -29.73 3.55
C GLU A 150 -3.71 -29.26 5.00
N THR A 151 -4.57 -29.94 5.76
CA THR A 151 -4.75 -29.69 7.20
C THR A 151 -4.53 -30.95 7.99
N GLN A 152 -3.85 -30.85 9.14
CA GLN A 152 -3.68 -31.96 10.07
C GLN A 152 -4.22 -31.56 11.47
N GLY A 153 -5.36 -32.14 11.85
CA GLY A 153 -6.12 -31.71 13.01
C GLY A 153 -6.62 -30.27 12.86
N ASP A 154 -6.85 -29.61 13.99
CA ASP A 154 -7.46 -28.27 14.01
C ASP A 154 -6.44 -27.15 13.90
N ARG A 155 -5.14 -27.41 13.97
CA ARG A 155 -4.11 -26.38 14.10
C ARG A 155 -3.01 -26.42 13.05
N GLU A 156 -2.81 -27.52 12.33
CA GLU A 156 -1.72 -27.59 11.34
C GLU A 156 -2.23 -27.36 9.92
N VAL A 157 -1.57 -26.43 9.24
CA VAL A 157 -1.81 -26.08 7.82
C VAL A 157 -0.53 -26.30 7.06
N ILE A 158 -0.59 -27.03 5.97
CA ILE A 158 0.55 -27.33 5.11
C ILE A 158 0.22 -26.88 3.68
N PHE A 159 1.04 -25.97 3.17
CA PHE A 159 0.96 -25.52 1.79
C PHE A 159 1.92 -26.34 0.93
N HIS A 160 1.40 -26.92 -0.11
CA HIS A 160 2.19 -27.52 -1.18
C HIS A 160 2.24 -26.53 -2.33
N LEU A 161 3.45 -26.17 -2.78
CA LEU A 161 3.66 -25.21 -3.84
C LEU A 161 4.01 -25.93 -5.14
N ASN A 162 3.51 -25.44 -6.27
CA ASN A 162 3.78 -25.99 -7.60
C ASN A 162 5.18 -25.63 -8.13
N THR A 163 5.87 -24.70 -7.46
CA THR A 163 7.24 -24.27 -7.75
C THR A 163 7.85 -23.67 -6.49
N ALA A 164 9.18 -23.66 -6.41
CA ALA A 164 9.90 -23.02 -5.32
C ALA A 164 9.49 -21.55 -5.17
N ASP A 165 9.21 -21.13 -3.92
CA ASP A 165 8.80 -19.77 -3.64
C ASP A 165 9.30 -19.29 -2.26
N ALA A 166 10.55 -18.84 -2.19
CA ALA A 166 11.14 -18.29 -0.98
C ALA A 166 10.42 -17.02 -0.47
N THR A 167 9.60 -16.37 -1.31
CA THR A 167 8.81 -15.20 -0.92
C THR A 167 7.45 -15.56 -0.33
N PHE A 168 7.12 -16.84 -0.24
CA PHE A 168 5.81 -17.32 0.24
C PHE A 168 5.45 -16.82 1.65
N PRO A 169 6.39 -16.73 2.63
CA PRO A 169 6.09 -16.12 3.93
C PRO A 169 5.59 -14.68 3.84
N PHE A 170 6.16 -13.87 2.93
CA PHE A 170 5.70 -12.51 2.67
C PHE A 170 4.28 -12.49 2.10
N LYS A 171 3.98 -13.38 1.15
CA LYS A 171 2.65 -13.51 0.55
C LYS A 171 1.59 -13.90 1.59
N LEU A 172 1.95 -14.76 2.55
CA LEU A 172 1.11 -15.12 3.69
C LEU A 172 0.92 -13.97 4.71
N SER A 173 1.64 -12.87 4.60
CA SER A 173 1.43 -11.65 5.40
C SER A 173 0.56 -10.61 4.71
N THR A 174 0.14 -10.86 3.46
CA THR A 174 -0.72 -9.95 2.71
C THR A 174 -2.21 -10.25 2.93
N PRO A 175 -3.10 -9.25 2.83
CA PRO A 175 -4.54 -9.44 3.06
C PRO A 175 -5.22 -10.49 2.21
N VAL A 176 -4.69 -10.84 1.02
CA VAL A 176 -5.26 -11.94 0.22
C VAL A 176 -5.20 -13.29 0.92
N ALA A 177 -4.22 -13.48 1.82
CA ALA A 177 -4.10 -14.65 2.69
C ALA A 177 -4.85 -14.48 4.03
N GLY A 178 -5.72 -13.48 4.14
CA GLY A 178 -6.51 -13.19 5.33
C GLY A 178 -7.48 -14.31 5.69
N ILE A 179 -7.53 -14.64 6.99
CA ILE A 179 -8.41 -15.70 7.52
C ILE A 179 -9.81 -15.12 7.70
N ILE A 180 -10.76 -15.61 6.92
CA ILE A 180 -12.15 -15.18 6.90
C ILE A 180 -13.09 -16.24 7.47
N ASN A 181 -14.25 -15.81 8.00
CA ASN A 181 -15.24 -16.73 8.55
C ASN A 181 -16.07 -17.38 7.42
N PRO A 182 -15.97 -18.72 7.19
CA PRO A 182 -16.68 -19.39 6.12
C PRO A 182 -18.20 -19.26 6.20
N LYS A 183 -18.75 -18.93 7.37
CA LYS A 183 -20.21 -18.75 7.54
C LYS A 183 -20.73 -17.50 6.82
N ASN A 184 -19.84 -16.51 6.59
CA ASN A 184 -20.22 -15.20 6.07
C ASN A 184 -19.56 -14.88 4.72
N TYR A 185 -18.74 -15.77 4.19
CA TYR A 185 -18.08 -15.63 2.89
C TYR A 185 -18.36 -16.86 2.04
N GLU A 186 -19.12 -16.71 0.98
CA GLU A 186 -19.41 -17.78 0.02
C GLU A 186 -18.14 -18.20 -0.73
N LYS A 187 -18.03 -19.49 -1.05
CA LYS A 187 -16.80 -20.08 -1.62
C LYS A 187 -16.43 -19.52 -3.00
N THR A 188 -17.42 -19.17 -3.83
CA THR A 188 -17.22 -18.78 -5.24
C THR A 188 -17.80 -17.42 -5.57
N THR A 189 -18.26 -16.66 -4.57
CA THR A 189 -18.89 -15.35 -4.74
C THR A 189 -18.20 -14.32 -3.87
N LEU A 190 -17.94 -13.15 -4.42
CA LEU A 190 -17.40 -12.02 -3.67
C LEU A 190 -18.42 -11.50 -2.65
N ARG A 191 -17.94 -11.09 -1.50
CA ARG A 191 -18.75 -10.43 -0.47
C ARG A 191 -18.85 -8.94 -0.79
N ALA A 192 -19.95 -8.52 -1.37
CA ALA A 192 -20.17 -7.15 -1.79
C ALA A 192 -20.21 -6.15 -0.62
N GLY A 193 -19.85 -4.91 -0.92
CA GLY A 193 -19.88 -3.79 0.02
C GLY A 193 -18.74 -3.80 1.02
N PHE A 194 -19.00 -3.23 2.22
CA PHE A 194 -17.96 -2.89 3.20
C PHE A 194 -17.98 -3.76 4.47
N ALA A 195 -18.81 -4.79 4.52
CA ALA A 195 -18.90 -5.64 5.71
C ALA A 195 -17.75 -6.64 5.77
N ILE A 196 -17.06 -6.70 6.91
CA ILE A 196 -15.94 -7.61 7.17
C ILE A 196 -16.28 -8.50 8.36
N ASP A 197 -15.94 -9.79 8.27
CA ASP A 197 -15.95 -10.74 9.38
C ASP A 197 -14.61 -11.47 9.42
N GLY A 198 -13.73 -10.93 10.23
CA GLY A 198 -12.37 -11.41 10.41
C GLY A 198 -12.02 -11.58 11.89
N SER A 199 -10.73 -11.71 12.16
CA SER A 199 -10.19 -11.92 13.51
C SER A 199 -9.10 -10.91 13.87
N GLY A 200 -8.99 -9.82 13.12
CA GLY A 200 -7.96 -8.80 13.29
C GLY A 200 -8.01 -8.08 14.64
N PRO A 201 -7.02 -7.20 14.91
CA PRO A 201 -6.92 -6.46 16.16
C PRO A 201 -8.13 -5.56 16.44
N TYR A 202 -8.87 -5.16 15.40
CA TYR A 202 -10.07 -4.35 15.50
C TYR A 202 -11.26 -4.98 14.78
N THR A 203 -12.45 -4.62 15.24
CA THR A 203 -13.70 -4.71 14.48
C THR A 203 -13.97 -3.36 13.83
N MET A 204 -14.64 -3.34 12.68
CA MET A 204 -14.96 -2.12 11.96
C MET A 204 -16.45 -1.87 11.89
N LYS A 205 -16.85 -0.60 12.08
CA LYS A 205 -18.18 -0.10 11.73
C LYS A 205 -18.03 0.93 10.62
N ALA A 206 -18.61 0.64 9.46
CA ALA A 206 -18.61 1.52 8.31
C ALA A 206 -19.72 2.57 8.39
N LYS A 207 -19.42 3.81 8.02
CA LYS A 207 -20.41 4.83 7.65
C LYS A 207 -20.34 5.01 6.14
N VAL A 208 -21.44 4.74 5.46
CA VAL A 208 -21.53 4.75 4.01
C VAL A 208 -22.49 5.84 3.57
N GLU A 209 -22.08 6.67 2.62
CA GLU A 209 -22.89 7.71 1.98
C GLU A 209 -22.72 7.59 0.46
N ASN A 210 -23.84 7.48 -0.28
CA ASN A 210 -23.83 7.35 -1.75
C ASN A 210 -22.93 6.20 -2.28
N ASP A 211 -23.02 5.03 -1.64
CA ASP A 211 -22.20 3.84 -1.94
C ASP A 211 -20.69 4.03 -1.69
N GLU A 212 -20.29 5.09 -1.00
CA GLU A 212 -18.93 5.38 -0.61
C GLU A 212 -18.77 5.26 0.91
N LEU A 213 -17.68 4.61 1.35
CA LEU A 213 -17.26 4.55 2.74
C LEU A 213 -16.61 5.90 3.11
N VAL A 214 -17.31 6.71 3.92
CA VAL A 214 -16.82 8.05 4.34
C VAL A 214 -16.10 8.02 5.67
N ASP A 215 -16.53 7.15 6.61
CA ASP A 215 -15.86 6.92 7.90
C ASP A 215 -15.80 5.42 8.20
N ALA A 216 -14.67 4.96 8.72
CA ALA A 216 -14.47 3.63 9.27
C ALA A 216 -14.07 3.73 10.74
N VAL A 217 -14.93 3.27 11.64
CA VAL A 217 -14.67 3.27 13.08
C VAL A 217 -14.15 1.90 13.49
N PHE A 218 -12.87 1.85 13.87
CA PHE A 218 -12.19 0.67 14.38
C PHE A 218 -12.27 0.62 15.90
N THR A 219 -12.76 -0.48 16.45
CA THR A 219 -12.85 -0.72 17.90
C THR A 219 -12.09 -1.99 18.23
N LYS A 220 -11.28 -1.95 19.28
CA LYS A 220 -10.48 -3.09 19.75
C LYS A 220 -11.31 -4.37 19.82
N ASN A 221 -10.82 -5.40 19.16
CA ASN A 221 -11.47 -6.71 19.15
C ASN A 221 -11.15 -7.48 20.45
N PRO A 222 -12.12 -7.75 21.31
CA PRO A 222 -11.87 -8.45 22.57
C PRO A 222 -11.48 -9.92 22.37
N ASN A 223 -11.73 -10.48 21.19
CA ASN A 223 -11.38 -11.85 20.85
C ASN A 223 -10.04 -11.97 20.10
N TYR A 224 -9.39 -10.81 19.81
CA TYR A 224 -8.09 -10.83 19.12
C TYR A 224 -7.03 -11.56 19.94
N LYS A 225 -6.32 -12.45 19.29
CA LYS A 225 -5.22 -13.23 19.87
C LYS A 225 -4.09 -13.35 18.84
N GLY A 226 -3.18 -12.42 18.88
CA GLY A 226 -2.01 -12.34 17.99
C GLY A 226 -0.81 -11.74 18.70
N THR A 227 0.10 -11.16 17.93
CA THR A 227 1.36 -10.59 18.42
C THR A 227 1.33 -9.08 18.59
N LEU A 228 0.30 -8.40 18.08
CA LEU A 228 0.22 -6.95 18.14
C LEU A 228 -0.18 -6.44 19.51
N GLU A 229 0.53 -5.43 19.98
CA GLU A 229 0.15 -4.62 21.14
C GLU A 229 -0.64 -3.41 20.65
N LEU A 230 -1.84 -3.21 21.22
CA LEU A 230 -2.73 -2.13 20.82
C LEU A 230 -2.61 -0.98 21.81
N ASN A 231 -2.10 0.18 21.35
CA ASN A 231 -1.91 1.37 22.16
C ASN A 231 -3.18 2.25 22.25
N ASN A 232 -4.26 1.83 21.62
CA ASN A 232 -5.57 2.49 21.64
C ASN A 232 -6.70 1.46 21.62
N ASP A 233 -7.87 1.88 22.08
CA ASP A 233 -9.08 1.05 22.06
C ASP A 233 -10.00 1.42 20.87
N LYS A 234 -9.79 2.59 20.25
CA LYS A 234 -10.63 3.09 19.17
C LYS A 234 -9.87 4.06 18.26
N VAL A 235 -10.00 3.84 16.96
CA VAL A 235 -9.52 4.76 15.91
C VAL A 235 -10.65 4.99 14.92
N GLU A 236 -10.79 6.21 14.43
CA GLU A 236 -11.69 6.56 13.34
C GLU A 236 -10.85 6.94 12.11
N MET A 237 -11.10 6.33 10.97
CA MET A 237 -10.49 6.71 9.70
C MET A 237 -11.52 7.43 8.85
N ARG A 238 -11.19 8.65 8.42
CA ARG A 238 -12.07 9.53 7.65
C ARG A 238 -11.49 9.81 6.28
N SER A 239 -12.30 9.60 5.23
CA SER A 239 -11.91 9.86 3.84
C SER A 239 -12.14 11.32 3.46
N PHE A 240 -11.19 11.89 2.70
CA PHE A 240 -11.23 13.27 2.18
C PHE A 240 -11.11 13.26 0.66
N GLU A 241 -11.69 14.26 0.02
CA GLU A 241 -11.66 14.41 -1.43
C GLU A 241 -10.24 14.63 -1.96
N ASP A 242 -9.45 15.41 -1.24
CA ASP A 242 -8.06 15.70 -1.58
C ASP A 242 -7.20 16.04 -0.35
N ALA A 243 -5.90 16.18 -0.59
CA ALA A 243 -4.93 16.52 0.45
C ALA A 243 -5.13 17.93 1.04
N GLY A 244 -5.72 18.86 0.30
CA GLY A 244 -6.03 20.22 0.79
C GLY A 244 -7.13 20.18 1.84
N ALA A 245 -8.27 19.52 1.53
CA ALA A 245 -9.37 19.33 2.47
C ALA A 245 -8.93 18.57 3.73
N MET A 246 -8.07 17.55 3.58
CA MET A 246 -7.50 16.81 4.70
C MET A 246 -6.58 17.70 5.56
N GLY A 247 -5.73 18.53 4.93
CA GLY A 247 -4.87 19.50 5.64
C GLY A 247 -5.68 20.53 6.41
N ASP A 248 -6.73 21.09 5.81
CA ASP A 248 -7.65 22.01 6.48
C ASP A 248 -8.32 21.39 7.72
N ALA A 249 -8.64 20.09 7.65
CA ALA A 249 -9.23 19.37 8.77
C ALA A 249 -8.21 19.14 9.90
N LEU A 250 -6.94 18.88 9.59
CA LEU A 250 -5.87 18.78 10.57
C LEU A 250 -5.63 20.11 11.28
N ASP A 251 -5.58 21.21 10.53
CA ASP A 251 -5.37 22.57 11.07
C ASP A 251 -6.50 23.01 12.01
N LYS A 252 -7.73 22.56 11.76
CA LYS A 252 -8.90 22.82 12.60
C LYS A 252 -9.03 21.90 13.81
N GLY A 253 -8.25 20.80 13.83
CA GLY A 253 -8.36 19.73 14.84
C GLY A 253 -9.57 18.83 14.62
N ASP A 254 -10.11 18.76 13.41
CA ASP A 254 -11.20 17.82 13.02
C ASP A 254 -10.66 16.40 12.81
N ILE A 255 -9.35 16.29 12.55
CA ILE A 255 -8.57 15.04 12.55
C ILE A 255 -7.30 15.22 13.37
N ASP A 256 -6.76 14.11 13.87
CA ASP A 256 -5.55 14.09 14.69
C ASP A 256 -4.30 13.69 13.89
N VAL A 257 -4.49 12.94 12.81
CA VAL A 257 -3.40 12.39 11.98
C VAL A 257 -3.75 12.52 10.52
N MET A 258 -2.81 13.02 9.74
CA MET A 258 -2.88 13.08 8.28
C MET A 258 -1.85 12.13 7.69
N THR A 259 -2.29 11.23 6.82
CA THR A 259 -1.43 10.29 6.11
C THR A 259 -1.73 10.33 4.62
N ARG A 260 -0.79 9.80 3.81
CA ARG A 260 -0.91 9.61 2.36
C ARG A 260 -1.18 10.88 1.55
N THR A 261 -0.70 10.88 0.36
CA THR A 261 -0.92 11.89 -0.71
C THR A 261 -0.74 13.37 -0.30
N MET A 262 -0.07 13.67 0.80
CA MET A 262 0.35 15.04 1.10
C MET A 262 1.11 15.63 -0.08
N SER A 263 0.78 16.86 -0.46
CA SER A 263 1.53 17.54 -1.52
C SER A 263 2.94 17.87 -1.07
N PRO A 264 3.92 17.99 -2.00
CA PRO A 264 5.25 18.44 -1.69
C PRO A 264 5.28 19.79 -0.94
N GLU A 265 4.33 20.65 -1.23
CA GLU A 265 4.22 21.95 -0.56
C GLU A 265 3.72 21.84 0.88
N GLN A 266 2.71 21.00 1.13
CA GLN A 266 2.22 20.72 2.49
C GLN A 266 3.34 20.15 3.37
N ILE A 267 4.06 19.13 2.88
CA ILE A 267 5.17 18.52 3.62
C ILE A 267 6.23 19.58 3.95
N ARG A 268 6.64 20.39 2.96
CA ARG A 268 7.62 21.47 3.20
C ARG A 268 7.12 22.50 4.21
N THR A 269 5.85 22.88 4.12
CA THR A 269 5.25 23.88 5.03
C THR A 269 5.20 23.35 6.45
N LEU A 270 4.70 22.14 6.65
CA LEU A 270 4.59 21.53 7.96
C LEU A 270 5.97 21.23 8.58
N THR A 271 6.92 20.74 7.77
CA THR A 271 8.31 20.47 8.25
C THR A 271 9.02 21.74 8.73
N ASN A 272 8.75 22.91 8.12
CA ASN A 272 9.40 24.18 8.45
C ASN A 272 8.64 25.01 9.50
N ALA A 273 7.48 24.58 9.95
CA ALA A 273 6.65 25.31 10.92
C ALA A 273 7.20 25.14 12.35
N SER A 274 8.02 26.10 12.82
CA SER A 274 8.73 26.03 14.11
C SER A 274 7.84 26.15 15.36
N ASP A 275 6.63 26.68 15.24
CA ASP A 275 5.67 26.88 16.34
C ASP A 275 4.36 26.11 16.12
N SER A 276 4.40 25.07 15.31
CA SER A 276 3.24 24.25 14.99
C SER A 276 2.89 23.30 16.13
N LYS A 277 1.60 23.16 16.43
CA LYS A 277 1.06 22.07 17.25
C LYS A 277 0.95 20.73 16.48
N ILE A 278 1.49 20.72 15.28
CA ILE A 278 1.49 19.57 14.39
C ILE A 278 2.93 19.10 14.25
N ASP A 279 3.14 17.82 14.53
CA ASP A 279 4.41 17.15 14.33
C ASP A 279 4.44 16.48 12.97
N MET A 280 5.56 16.61 12.27
CA MET A 280 5.83 15.92 11.01
C MET A 280 6.87 14.84 11.21
N VAL A 281 6.52 13.60 10.84
CA VAL A 281 7.44 12.46 10.86
C VAL A 281 7.71 11.99 9.43
N GLU A 282 9.00 11.92 9.07
CA GLU A 282 9.49 11.32 7.83
C GLU A 282 9.94 9.88 8.10
N MET A 283 9.57 8.97 7.21
CA MET A 283 9.93 7.55 7.28
C MET A 283 10.42 7.08 5.91
N PRO A 284 11.26 6.02 5.86
CA PRO A 284 11.60 5.37 4.60
C PRO A 284 10.34 4.94 3.84
N GLY A 285 10.36 5.08 2.51
CA GLY A 285 9.30 4.60 1.63
C GLY A 285 9.87 3.67 0.57
N LEU A 286 9.06 2.73 0.13
CA LEU A 286 9.38 1.75 -0.89
C LEU A 286 8.56 1.93 -2.17
N GLU A 287 7.78 3.01 -2.25
CA GLU A 287 7.13 3.44 -3.47
C GLU A 287 8.15 3.82 -4.52
N ILE A 288 7.96 3.36 -5.75
CA ILE A 288 8.77 3.77 -6.90
C ILE A 288 7.90 4.40 -7.99
N ARG A 289 8.52 5.30 -8.79
CA ARG A 289 7.94 5.82 -10.03
C ARG A 289 8.80 5.44 -11.21
N TYR A 290 8.15 5.19 -12.32
CA TYR A 290 8.81 4.72 -13.53
C TYR A 290 8.07 5.16 -14.80
N LEU A 291 8.80 5.18 -15.93
CA LEU A 291 8.22 5.14 -17.28
C LEU A 291 8.25 3.70 -17.79
N ALA A 292 7.14 3.21 -18.28
CA ALA A 292 7.05 1.94 -18.99
C ALA A 292 6.96 2.18 -20.51
N PHE A 293 7.59 1.29 -21.26
CA PHE A 293 7.59 1.31 -22.72
C PHE A 293 6.84 0.09 -23.25
N ASN A 294 5.84 0.33 -24.09
CA ASN A 294 5.22 -0.73 -24.87
C ASN A 294 6.21 -1.18 -25.94
N THR A 295 6.97 -2.24 -25.67
CA THR A 295 8.04 -2.71 -26.56
C THR A 295 7.57 -3.22 -27.92
N ASP A 296 6.26 -3.34 -28.15
CA ASP A 296 5.65 -3.66 -29.44
C ASP A 296 5.26 -2.40 -30.24
N ALA A 297 5.18 -1.24 -29.58
CA ALA A 297 4.80 0.01 -30.21
C ALA A 297 5.91 0.54 -31.15
N PRO A 298 5.58 0.95 -32.38
CA PRO A 298 6.56 1.36 -33.39
C PRO A 298 7.51 2.47 -32.94
N SER A 299 7.05 3.41 -32.12
CA SER A 299 7.84 4.57 -31.66
C SER A 299 8.97 4.19 -30.70
N VAL A 300 8.82 3.08 -29.94
CA VAL A 300 9.74 2.65 -28.89
C VAL A 300 10.16 1.18 -29.00
N LYS A 301 9.76 0.49 -30.06
CA LYS A 301 10.14 -0.91 -30.31
C LYS A 301 11.65 -1.09 -30.38
N ASP A 302 12.35 -0.15 -31.01
CA ASP A 302 13.80 -0.20 -31.07
C ASP A 302 14.40 0.10 -29.68
N LYS A 303 15.25 -0.81 -29.21
CA LYS A 303 15.93 -0.68 -27.92
C LYS A 303 16.78 0.61 -27.86
N ALA A 304 17.37 1.05 -28.95
CA ALA A 304 18.19 2.25 -28.97
C ALA A 304 17.40 3.53 -28.62
N VAL A 305 16.09 3.60 -28.99
CA VAL A 305 15.22 4.71 -28.57
C VAL A 305 15.06 4.72 -27.06
N ARG A 306 14.72 3.58 -26.46
CA ARG A 306 14.51 3.47 -25.01
C ARG A 306 15.81 3.74 -24.23
N GLN A 307 16.94 3.24 -24.73
CA GLN A 307 18.27 3.51 -24.18
C GLN A 307 18.65 4.99 -24.28
N ALA A 308 18.32 5.66 -25.39
CA ALA A 308 18.56 7.08 -25.55
C ALA A 308 17.71 7.92 -24.59
N VAL A 309 16.43 7.55 -24.36
CA VAL A 309 15.60 8.18 -23.30
C VAL A 309 16.27 7.99 -21.93
N ALA A 310 16.70 6.76 -21.58
CA ALA A 310 17.38 6.48 -20.31
C ALA A 310 18.68 7.28 -20.12
N GLN A 311 19.40 7.58 -21.22
CA GLN A 311 20.64 8.36 -21.22
C GLN A 311 20.42 9.87 -21.08
N VAL A 312 19.25 10.37 -21.49
CA VAL A 312 18.92 11.83 -21.45
C VAL A 312 18.24 12.23 -20.15
N VAL A 313 17.40 11.37 -19.57
CA VAL A 313 16.61 11.69 -18.38
C VAL A 313 17.50 11.96 -17.18
N ASN A 314 17.41 13.18 -16.64
CA ASN A 314 18.10 13.64 -15.44
C ASN A 314 17.18 13.45 -14.21
N ARG A 315 17.35 12.33 -13.53
CA ARG A 315 16.55 11.98 -12.34
C ARG A 315 16.77 12.95 -11.18
N SER A 316 18.00 13.43 -10.99
CA SER A 316 18.34 14.37 -9.91
C SER A 316 17.65 15.72 -10.11
N GLU A 317 17.62 16.25 -11.34
CA GLU A 317 16.89 17.48 -11.67
C GLU A 317 15.37 17.26 -11.49
N LEU A 318 14.84 16.13 -11.97
CA LEU A 318 13.43 15.76 -11.82
C LEU A 318 13.01 15.78 -10.35
N VAL A 319 13.73 15.07 -9.50
CA VAL A 319 13.44 14.97 -8.07
C VAL A 319 13.56 16.36 -7.42
N SER A 320 14.64 17.10 -7.66
CA SER A 320 14.85 18.39 -7.00
C SER A 320 13.83 19.45 -7.39
N GLU A 321 13.36 19.46 -8.66
CA GLU A 321 12.38 20.45 -9.15
C GLU A 321 10.94 20.12 -8.76
N VAL A 322 10.62 18.83 -8.52
CA VAL A 322 9.24 18.38 -8.26
C VAL A 322 9.01 18.03 -6.80
N TYR A 323 9.90 17.24 -6.20
CA TYR A 323 9.70 16.57 -4.90
C TYR A 323 10.62 17.08 -3.79
N GLY A 324 11.77 17.68 -4.14
CA GLY A 324 12.76 18.11 -3.14
C GLY A 324 13.31 16.93 -2.33
N SER A 325 13.25 17.02 -1.00
CA SER A 325 13.72 15.98 -0.08
C SER A 325 12.78 14.77 0.05
N GLN A 326 11.61 14.80 -0.59
CA GLN A 326 10.55 13.78 -0.41
C GLN A 326 10.74 12.56 -1.27
N ALA A 327 11.64 12.62 -2.23
CA ALA A 327 12.00 11.51 -3.10
C ALA A 327 13.52 11.50 -3.34
N GLU A 328 14.01 10.36 -3.79
CA GLU A 328 15.39 10.15 -4.16
C GLU A 328 15.49 9.57 -5.57
N PRO A 329 16.48 9.96 -6.39
CA PRO A 329 16.70 9.36 -7.70
C PRO A 329 16.89 7.84 -7.58
N LEU A 330 16.20 7.08 -8.43
CA LEU A 330 16.28 5.62 -8.43
C LEU A 330 16.88 5.11 -9.74
N TYR A 331 17.88 4.24 -9.63
CA TYR A 331 18.61 3.68 -10.75
C TYR A 331 18.41 2.16 -10.91
N SER A 332 17.34 1.65 -10.33
CA SER A 332 16.85 0.28 -10.44
C SER A 332 15.35 0.23 -10.23
N LEU A 333 14.67 -0.86 -10.62
CA LEU A 333 13.29 -1.10 -10.18
C LEU A 333 13.23 -1.46 -8.69
N VAL A 334 14.29 -2.07 -8.16
CA VAL A 334 14.38 -2.42 -6.74
C VAL A 334 14.84 -1.19 -5.95
N PRO A 335 14.11 -0.75 -4.91
CA PRO A 335 14.51 0.39 -4.06
C PRO A 335 15.86 0.19 -3.37
N ALA A 336 16.54 1.30 -3.06
CA ALA A 336 17.89 1.29 -2.52
C ALA A 336 18.03 0.55 -1.18
N THR A 337 16.97 0.49 -0.38
CA THR A 337 16.93 -0.15 0.94
C THR A 337 16.51 -1.62 0.91
N VAL A 338 16.09 -2.13 -0.25
CA VAL A 338 15.65 -3.53 -0.41
C VAL A 338 16.83 -4.43 -0.76
N THR A 339 16.93 -5.56 -0.06
CA THR A 339 17.95 -6.59 -0.33
C THR A 339 17.94 -7.01 -1.80
N GLY A 340 19.11 -7.07 -2.42
CA GLY A 340 19.26 -7.38 -3.84
C GLY A 340 19.23 -6.15 -4.77
N HIS A 341 19.14 -4.92 -4.23
CA HIS A 341 19.27 -3.69 -5.01
C HIS A 341 20.61 -3.62 -5.76
N SER A 342 20.57 -3.08 -6.96
CA SER A 342 21.75 -2.77 -7.79
C SER A 342 21.51 -1.48 -8.55
N ASN A 343 22.49 -0.58 -8.60
CA ASN A 343 22.41 0.66 -9.39
C ASN A 343 22.62 0.42 -10.91
N ALA A 344 21.93 -0.59 -11.47
CA ALA A 344 22.18 -1.09 -12.83
C ALA A 344 22.09 0.02 -13.90
N PHE A 345 21.10 0.91 -13.80
CA PHE A 345 20.97 2.04 -14.74
C PHE A 345 22.10 3.06 -14.59
N PHE A 346 22.53 3.40 -13.36
CA PHE A 346 23.65 4.30 -13.18
C PHE A 346 24.97 3.67 -13.68
N ASN A 347 25.19 2.41 -13.39
CA ASN A 347 26.39 1.68 -13.85
C ASN A 347 26.49 1.66 -15.39
N LYS A 348 25.35 1.60 -16.08
CA LYS A 348 25.28 1.53 -17.54
C LYS A 348 25.32 2.90 -18.23
N TYR A 349 24.54 3.84 -17.72
CA TYR A 349 24.33 5.14 -18.39
C TYR A 349 25.16 6.26 -17.78
N GLY A 350 25.45 6.21 -16.48
CA GLY A 350 26.07 7.30 -15.73
C GLY A 350 25.20 8.54 -15.67
N ASP A 351 25.84 9.71 -15.66
CA ASP A 351 25.15 10.98 -15.75
C ASP A 351 24.50 11.21 -17.12
N PRO A 352 23.49 12.07 -17.23
CA PRO A 352 22.84 12.40 -18.50
C PRO A 352 23.84 12.91 -19.55
N ASP A 353 23.80 12.33 -20.76
CA ASP A 353 24.71 12.65 -21.86
C ASP A 353 23.99 12.59 -23.22
N VAL A 354 23.65 13.77 -23.73
CA VAL A 354 22.97 13.93 -25.02
C VAL A 354 23.82 13.47 -26.20
N ALA A 355 25.16 13.63 -26.15
CA ALA A 355 26.05 13.21 -27.21
C ALA A 355 26.10 11.68 -27.31
N LYS A 356 26.16 10.99 -26.19
CA LYS A 356 26.10 9.53 -26.11
C LYS A 356 24.74 9.00 -26.59
N ALA A 357 23.63 9.63 -26.19
CA ALA A 357 22.28 9.28 -26.67
C ALA A 357 22.16 9.44 -28.20
N LYS A 358 22.66 10.56 -28.73
CA LYS A 358 22.72 10.79 -30.20
C LYS A 358 23.49 9.71 -30.93
N SER A 359 24.62 9.29 -30.37
CA SER A 359 25.44 8.20 -30.95
C SER A 359 24.70 6.85 -30.94
N MET A 360 23.91 6.57 -29.88
CA MET A 360 23.09 5.35 -29.81
C MET A 360 22.05 5.32 -30.94
N LEU A 361 21.29 6.42 -31.12
CA LEU A 361 20.29 6.54 -32.18
C LEU A 361 20.90 6.45 -33.59
N ALA A 362 22.02 7.14 -33.80
CA ALA A 362 22.71 7.12 -35.10
C ALA A 362 23.24 5.72 -35.45
N LYS A 363 23.75 4.94 -34.50
CA LYS A 363 24.20 3.55 -34.73
C LYS A 363 23.07 2.58 -35.06
N ALA A 364 21.86 2.93 -34.70
CA ALA A 364 20.63 2.16 -35.00
C ALA A 364 19.90 2.71 -36.22
N ASP A 365 20.49 3.65 -36.97
CA ASP A 365 19.89 4.31 -38.15
C ASP A 365 18.55 4.99 -37.84
N ILE A 366 18.35 5.50 -36.62
CA ILE A 366 17.12 6.15 -36.17
C ILE A 366 17.19 7.65 -36.50
N THR A 367 16.18 8.10 -37.23
CA THR A 367 16.02 9.52 -37.58
C THR A 367 15.53 10.32 -36.39
N THR A 368 16.17 11.45 -36.11
CA THR A 368 15.77 12.39 -35.05
C THR A 368 15.15 13.67 -35.62
N PRO A 369 14.23 14.34 -34.90
CA PRO A 369 13.72 13.95 -33.56
C PRO A 369 12.74 12.77 -33.60
N VAL A 370 12.83 11.88 -32.62
CA VAL A 370 11.86 10.79 -32.42
C VAL A 370 10.62 11.37 -31.76
N LYS A 371 9.45 11.11 -32.31
CA LYS A 371 8.17 11.57 -31.74
C LYS A 371 7.71 10.60 -30.63
N LEU A 372 7.41 11.12 -29.46
CA LEU A 372 6.91 10.35 -28.32
C LEU A 372 5.73 11.08 -27.66
N THR A 373 4.73 10.32 -27.22
CA THR A 373 3.71 10.81 -26.30
C THR A 373 3.88 10.11 -24.96
N LEU A 374 4.06 10.88 -23.88
CA LEU A 374 4.13 10.36 -22.53
C LEU A 374 2.75 10.48 -21.89
N HIS A 375 2.15 9.35 -21.52
CA HIS A 375 0.83 9.29 -20.90
C HIS A 375 0.95 9.19 -19.38
N TYR A 376 0.08 9.89 -18.65
CA TYR A 376 0.04 9.89 -17.19
C TYR A 376 -1.39 9.96 -16.65
N THR A 377 -1.59 9.54 -15.40
CA THR A 377 -2.87 9.72 -14.71
C THR A 377 -2.90 11.04 -13.95
N THR A 378 -4.06 11.72 -13.95
CA THR A 378 -4.21 13.07 -13.38
C THR A 378 -4.65 13.08 -11.91
N ASP A 379 -5.18 11.97 -11.39
CA ASP A 379 -5.91 11.88 -10.13
C ASP A 379 -5.52 10.71 -9.21
N HIS A 380 -4.46 9.95 -9.56
CA HIS A 380 -4.11 8.74 -8.80
C HIS A 380 -2.84 8.87 -7.96
N TYR A 381 -1.80 9.52 -8.48
CA TYR A 381 -0.48 9.60 -7.82
C TYR A 381 -0.18 10.96 -7.20
N GLY A 382 -1.20 11.79 -6.99
CA GLY A 382 -1.08 13.08 -6.34
C GLY A 382 -0.82 14.26 -7.31
N PRO A 383 -0.89 15.48 -6.79
CA PRO A 383 -0.92 16.71 -7.60
C PRO A 383 0.40 17.03 -8.31
N ALA A 384 1.51 16.43 -7.88
CA ALA A 384 2.83 16.67 -8.47
C ALA A 384 3.05 15.94 -9.80
N THR A 385 2.23 14.93 -10.13
CA THR A 385 2.41 14.06 -11.31
C THR A 385 2.49 14.85 -12.62
N LYS A 386 1.61 15.81 -12.83
CA LYS A 386 1.67 16.66 -14.04
C LYS A 386 2.99 17.39 -14.17
N LYS A 387 3.49 17.97 -13.07
CA LYS A 387 4.78 18.69 -13.04
C LYS A 387 5.95 17.77 -13.37
N GLU A 388 5.92 16.53 -12.89
CA GLU A 388 6.91 15.50 -13.22
C GLU A 388 6.97 15.28 -14.74
N PHE A 389 5.81 15.12 -15.39
CA PHE A 389 5.75 14.91 -16.85
C PHE A 389 6.15 16.15 -17.66
N GLU A 390 5.86 17.36 -17.18
CA GLU A 390 6.35 18.61 -17.78
C GLU A 390 7.89 18.70 -17.73
N ILE A 391 8.53 18.25 -16.65
CA ILE A 391 10.00 18.21 -16.53
C ILE A 391 10.58 17.16 -17.48
N LEU A 392 10.01 15.95 -17.54
CA LEU A 392 10.44 14.92 -18.48
C LEU A 392 10.35 15.41 -19.94
N GLN A 393 9.24 16.03 -20.32
CA GLN A 393 9.04 16.62 -21.63
C GLN A 393 10.10 17.70 -21.92
N LYS A 394 10.34 18.61 -20.98
CA LYS A 394 11.36 19.67 -21.08
C LYS A 394 12.75 19.08 -21.31
N GLN A 395 13.17 18.07 -20.54
CA GLN A 395 14.49 17.45 -20.66
C GLN A 395 14.68 16.76 -22.01
N LEU A 396 13.70 15.96 -22.43
CA LEU A 396 13.75 15.21 -23.69
C LEU A 396 13.75 16.14 -24.90
N ASN A 397 12.87 17.17 -24.93
CA ASN A 397 12.82 18.15 -26.00
C ASN A 397 14.09 19.02 -26.08
N ALA A 398 14.65 19.40 -24.93
CA ALA A 398 15.90 20.19 -24.86
C ALA A 398 17.10 19.44 -25.46
N SER A 399 17.08 18.10 -25.49
CA SER A 399 18.13 17.31 -26.14
C SER A 399 18.18 17.48 -27.65
N GLY A 400 17.07 17.90 -28.29
CA GLY A 400 16.90 17.93 -29.73
C GLY A 400 16.81 16.55 -30.40
N LEU A 401 16.82 15.48 -29.62
CA LEU A 401 16.72 14.09 -30.11
C LEU A 401 15.28 13.59 -30.14
N PHE A 402 14.39 14.24 -29.39
CA PHE A 402 13.00 13.86 -29.22
C PHE A 402 12.06 15.04 -29.45
N ASP A 403 10.85 14.73 -29.92
CA ASP A 403 9.71 15.64 -30.03
C ASP A 403 8.60 15.04 -29.15
N VAL A 404 8.50 15.52 -27.91
CA VAL A 404 7.68 14.89 -26.85
C VAL A 404 6.44 15.72 -26.56
N THR A 405 5.29 15.07 -26.57
CA THR A 405 4.02 15.57 -26.02
C THR A 405 3.68 14.81 -24.74
N ILE A 406 2.86 15.42 -23.87
CA ILE A 406 2.33 14.78 -22.66
C ILE A 406 0.81 14.76 -22.72
N GLU A 407 0.20 13.64 -22.31
CA GLU A 407 -1.25 13.47 -22.26
C GLU A 407 -1.68 12.89 -20.92
N GLY A 408 -2.60 13.60 -20.24
CA GLY A 408 -3.16 13.17 -18.95
C GLY A 408 -4.56 12.61 -19.12
N ALA A 409 -4.87 11.55 -18.35
CA ALA A 409 -6.21 10.97 -18.25
C ALA A 409 -6.53 10.63 -16.79
N THR A 410 -7.82 10.59 -16.41
CA THR A 410 -8.23 10.08 -15.10
C THR A 410 -7.90 8.60 -15.00
N TRP A 411 -7.65 8.10 -13.79
CA TRP A 411 -7.31 6.70 -13.55
C TRP A 411 -8.32 5.73 -14.14
N GLU A 412 -9.61 6.04 -14.03
CA GLU A 412 -10.70 5.26 -14.60
C GLU A 412 -10.54 5.02 -16.11
N LYS A 413 -9.99 6.01 -16.84
CA LYS A 413 -9.73 5.91 -18.29
C LYS A 413 -8.32 5.40 -18.58
N PHE A 414 -7.36 5.82 -17.78
CA PHE A 414 -5.95 5.51 -17.97
C PHE A 414 -5.66 4.02 -17.82
N ARG A 415 -6.11 3.41 -16.73
CA ARG A 415 -5.78 2.01 -16.42
C ARG A 415 -6.33 1.01 -17.44
N PRO A 416 -7.61 1.09 -17.90
CA PRO A 416 -8.09 0.20 -18.98
C PRO A 416 -7.39 0.40 -20.31
N ALA A 417 -6.97 1.63 -20.64
CA ALA A 417 -6.25 1.91 -21.88
C ALA A 417 -4.82 1.36 -21.83
N GLU A 418 -4.14 1.51 -20.71
CA GLU A 418 -2.81 0.93 -20.45
C GLU A 418 -2.84 -0.59 -20.59
N LEU A 419 -3.77 -1.28 -19.90
CA LEU A 419 -3.92 -2.74 -19.96
C LEU A 419 -4.20 -3.27 -21.38
N LYS A 420 -4.80 -2.44 -22.25
CA LYS A 420 -5.02 -2.76 -23.67
C LYS A 420 -3.80 -2.47 -24.54
N GLY A 421 -2.70 -1.96 -23.97
CA GLY A 421 -1.51 -1.55 -24.73
C GLY A 421 -1.72 -0.33 -25.62
N SER A 422 -2.66 0.56 -25.26
CA SER A 422 -2.98 1.74 -26.07
C SER A 422 -1.93 2.85 -25.99
N TYR A 423 -1.01 2.79 -25.03
CA TYR A 423 0.02 3.79 -24.82
C TYR A 423 1.40 3.26 -25.19
N ASP A 424 2.15 4.05 -25.96
CA ASP A 424 3.52 3.71 -26.33
C ASP A 424 4.48 3.90 -25.14
N VAL A 425 4.33 5.02 -24.41
CA VAL A 425 5.09 5.34 -23.19
C VAL A 425 4.13 5.88 -22.15
N TYR A 426 4.21 5.36 -20.94
CA TYR A 426 3.37 5.82 -19.85
C TYR A 426 4.10 5.76 -18.49
N GLY A 427 3.70 6.61 -17.57
CA GLY A 427 4.23 6.63 -16.21
C GLY A 427 3.25 6.08 -15.21
N MET A 428 3.77 5.25 -14.33
CA MET A 428 3.04 4.71 -13.19
C MET A 428 3.92 4.64 -11.95
N GLY A 429 3.30 4.30 -10.83
CA GLY A 429 3.96 3.96 -9.59
C GLY A 429 3.76 2.50 -9.22
N TRP A 430 4.61 2.03 -8.33
CA TRP A 430 4.45 0.74 -7.67
C TRP A 430 4.62 0.90 -6.16
N PHE A 431 3.61 0.51 -5.41
CA PHE A 431 3.69 0.28 -3.98
C PHE A 431 3.87 -1.21 -3.79
N PRO A 432 4.90 -1.67 -3.09
CA PRO A 432 5.13 -3.10 -2.97
C PRO A 432 4.08 -3.76 -2.07
N ASP A 433 3.68 -4.97 -2.44
CA ASP A 433 2.84 -5.83 -1.59
C ASP A 433 3.61 -6.28 -0.35
N PHE A 434 4.93 -6.42 -0.51
CA PHE A 434 5.89 -6.79 0.53
C PHE A 434 7.33 -6.33 0.14
N PRO A 435 8.23 -6.11 1.13
CA PRO A 435 9.55 -5.52 0.90
C PRO A 435 10.61 -6.54 0.43
N ASP A 436 10.39 -7.19 -0.71
CA ASP A 436 11.36 -8.08 -1.35
C ASP A 436 11.58 -7.69 -2.82
N ALA A 437 12.79 -7.90 -3.34
CA ALA A 437 13.14 -7.58 -4.72
C ALA A 437 12.26 -8.32 -5.76
N ASP A 438 11.77 -9.52 -5.45
CA ASP A 438 10.84 -10.26 -6.32
C ASP A 438 9.58 -9.46 -6.61
N ASN A 439 9.07 -8.69 -5.63
CA ASN A 439 7.88 -7.85 -5.77
C ASN A 439 8.11 -6.59 -6.63
N TYR A 440 9.34 -6.30 -7.01
CA TYR A 440 9.71 -5.23 -7.96
C TYR A 440 10.16 -5.76 -9.31
N LEU A 441 10.32 -7.06 -9.46
CA LEU A 441 10.79 -7.66 -10.69
C LEU A 441 9.71 -8.54 -11.34
N ALA A 442 9.11 -9.44 -10.58
CA ALA A 442 8.11 -10.36 -11.10
C ALA A 442 6.83 -9.68 -11.65
N PRO A 443 6.22 -8.67 -10.98
CA PRO A 443 5.03 -7.98 -11.48
C PRO A 443 5.22 -7.32 -12.85
N PHE A 444 6.47 -7.05 -13.24
CA PHE A 444 6.81 -6.40 -14.51
C PHE A 444 7.34 -7.38 -15.56
N LEU A 445 8.01 -8.46 -15.14
CA LEU A 445 8.90 -9.22 -16.02
C LEU A 445 8.53 -10.71 -16.13
N ASP A 446 7.79 -11.27 -15.15
CA ASP A 446 7.45 -12.70 -15.11
C ASP A 446 6.35 -13.04 -16.14
N LYS A 447 6.07 -14.34 -16.29
CA LYS A 447 4.90 -14.81 -17.02
C LYS A 447 3.66 -14.31 -16.29
N ASP A 448 2.64 -13.96 -17.06
CA ASP A 448 1.37 -13.48 -16.50
C ASP A 448 1.56 -12.28 -15.54
N ASN A 449 2.50 -11.37 -15.91
CA ASN A 449 2.81 -10.21 -15.08
C ASN A 449 1.59 -9.30 -14.88
N THR A 450 1.43 -8.76 -13.68
CA THR A 450 0.27 -7.96 -13.24
C THR A 450 0.04 -6.72 -14.10
N LEU A 451 1.10 -6.18 -14.70
CA LEU A 451 1.05 -4.95 -15.51
C LEU A 451 0.81 -5.22 -17.00
N ASN A 452 0.64 -6.49 -17.38
CA ASN A 452 0.42 -6.90 -18.77
C ASN A 452 1.42 -6.28 -19.77
N THR A 453 2.69 -6.13 -19.35
CA THR A 453 3.73 -5.56 -20.23
C THR A 453 4.05 -6.54 -21.36
N PRO A 454 4.21 -6.08 -22.61
CA PRO A 454 4.52 -6.96 -23.73
C PRO A 454 5.97 -7.48 -23.73
N TYR A 455 6.83 -6.93 -22.88
CA TYR A 455 8.23 -7.31 -22.82
C TYR A 455 8.41 -8.76 -22.36
N VAL A 456 9.21 -9.51 -23.11
CA VAL A 456 9.53 -10.92 -22.82
C VAL A 456 11.04 -11.12 -22.87
N ASN A 457 11.61 -11.62 -21.77
CA ASN A 457 12.97 -12.10 -21.72
C ASN A 457 13.01 -13.53 -21.16
N SER A 458 13.37 -14.51 -21.99
CA SER A 458 13.33 -15.92 -21.62
C SER A 458 14.32 -16.28 -20.51
N ARG A 459 15.47 -15.60 -20.40
CA ARG A 459 16.43 -15.82 -19.32
C ARG A 459 15.87 -15.36 -17.98
N ILE A 460 15.22 -14.19 -17.94
CA ILE A 460 14.57 -13.69 -16.75
C ILE A 460 13.48 -14.68 -16.30
N ARG A 461 12.55 -15.02 -17.21
CA ARG A 461 11.34 -15.80 -16.89
C ARG A 461 11.59 -17.26 -16.57
N ASN A 462 12.57 -17.87 -17.26
CA ASN A 462 12.77 -19.33 -17.17
C ASN A 462 13.97 -19.73 -16.31
N THR A 463 14.84 -18.77 -15.95
CA THR A 463 16.08 -19.05 -15.20
C THR A 463 16.18 -18.17 -13.96
N LEU A 464 16.31 -16.85 -14.12
CA LEU A 464 16.74 -15.98 -13.03
C LEU A 464 15.66 -15.79 -11.94
N ILE A 465 14.39 -15.57 -12.31
CA ILE A 465 13.28 -15.51 -11.33
C ILE A 465 13.13 -16.85 -10.60
N PRO A 466 13.04 -18.01 -11.30
CA PRO A 466 12.99 -19.30 -10.61
C PRO A 466 14.20 -19.59 -9.70
N GLU A 467 15.42 -19.21 -10.12
CA GLU A 467 16.62 -19.36 -9.28
C GLU A 467 16.51 -18.51 -8.01
N SER A 468 16.14 -17.23 -8.13
CA SER A 468 16.01 -16.34 -6.98
C SER A 468 14.98 -16.85 -5.95
N ARG A 469 13.93 -17.53 -6.40
CA ARG A 469 12.86 -18.09 -5.54
C ARG A 469 13.25 -19.40 -4.85
N ARG A 470 14.33 -20.06 -5.26
CA ARG A 470 14.88 -21.23 -4.56
C ARG A 470 15.76 -20.87 -3.37
N GLU A 471 16.20 -19.63 -3.29
CA GLU A 471 17.10 -19.16 -2.23
C GLU A 471 16.28 -18.60 -1.06
N ALA A 472 16.11 -19.39 -0.01
CA ALA A 472 15.38 -18.97 1.20
C ALA A 472 16.06 -17.78 1.90
N ASP A 473 17.37 -17.74 1.93
CA ASP A 473 18.14 -16.56 2.34
C ASP A 473 18.20 -15.57 1.17
N ARG A 474 17.47 -14.46 1.29
CA ARG A 474 17.35 -13.45 0.23
C ARG A 474 18.66 -12.75 -0.11
N LEU A 475 19.66 -12.81 0.78
CA LEU A 475 21.02 -12.31 0.47
C LEU A 475 21.72 -13.20 -0.57
N THR A 476 21.48 -14.51 -0.55
CA THR A 476 22.08 -15.45 -1.52
C THR A 476 21.44 -15.35 -2.90
N ALA A 477 20.20 -14.90 -2.99
CA ALA A 477 19.53 -14.61 -4.26
C ALA A 477 20.13 -13.41 -5.03
N GLY A 478 21.03 -12.64 -4.42
CA GLY A 478 21.57 -11.38 -4.94
C GLY A 478 22.16 -11.46 -6.34
N SER A 479 22.81 -12.57 -6.72
CA SER A 479 23.39 -12.73 -8.06
C SER A 479 22.33 -12.81 -9.16
N SER A 480 21.27 -13.57 -8.98
CA SER A 480 20.15 -13.68 -9.93
C SER A 480 19.36 -12.37 -9.99
N LEU A 481 19.12 -11.72 -8.85
CA LEU A 481 18.43 -10.43 -8.77
C LEU A 481 19.24 -9.31 -9.47
N THR A 482 20.56 -9.26 -9.28
CA THR A 482 21.46 -8.30 -9.98
C THR A 482 21.44 -8.55 -11.49
N ALA A 483 21.52 -9.81 -11.92
CA ALA A 483 21.50 -10.16 -13.34
C ALA A 483 20.19 -9.75 -14.03
N ILE A 484 19.04 -9.83 -13.33
CA ILE A 484 17.75 -9.34 -13.85
C ILE A 484 17.82 -7.82 -14.03
N GLN A 485 18.29 -7.07 -13.03
CA GLN A 485 18.39 -5.61 -13.08
C GLN A 485 19.33 -5.13 -14.19
N ASP A 486 20.44 -5.83 -14.43
CA ASP A 486 21.36 -5.55 -15.54
C ASP A 486 20.70 -5.75 -16.91
N ILE A 487 19.91 -6.81 -17.07
CA ILE A 487 19.14 -7.04 -18.30
C ILE A 487 18.09 -5.95 -18.49
N VAL A 488 17.38 -5.56 -17.43
CA VAL A 488 16.38 -4.47 -17.49
C VAL A 488 17.05 -3.15 -17.87
N ALA A 489 18.22 -2.84 -17.32
CA ALA A 489 18.98 -1.65 -17.69
C ALA A 489 19.50 -1.72 -19.14
N ASP A 490 19.76 -2.91 -19.67
CA ASP A 490 20.14 -3.09 -21.09
C ASP A 490 18.96 -2.93 -22.03
N ASP A 491 17.86 -3.59 -21.76
CA ASP A 491 16.70 -3.64 -22.66
C ASP A 491 15.75 -2.45 -22.50
N VAL A 492 15.78 -1.80 -21.35
CA VAL A 492 14.94 -0.65 -20.94
C VAL A 492 13.45 -0.86 -21.28
N PRO A 493 12.82 -1.95 -20.83
CA PRO A 493 11.37 -2.05 -20.96
C PRO A 493 10.66 -1.11 -19.99
N ILE A 494 11.33 -0.78 -18.89
CA ILE A 494 10.88 0.11 -17.82
C ILE A 494 12.08 0.95 -17.36
N LEU A 495 11.86 2.25 -17.21
CA LEU A 495 12.86 3.21 -16.75
C LEU A 495 12.48 3.68 -15.34
N PRO A 496 13.19 3.25 -14.29
CA PRO A 496 12.96 3.78 -12.94
C PRO A 496 13.35 5.25 -12.87
N LEU A 497 12.57 6.05 -12.15
CA LEU A 497 12.77 7.48 -12.01
C LEU A 497 13.21 7.86 -10.60
N TRP A 498 12.40 7.50 -9.59
CA TRP A 498 12.65 7.86 -8.20
C TRP A 498 11.94 6.89 -7.23
N GLN A 499 12.39 6.89 -5.98
CA GLN A 499 11.70 6.28 -4.84
C GLN A 499 11.25 7.36 -3.88
N GLY A 500 10.04 7.18 -3.30
CA GLY A 500 9.43 8.13 -2.37
C GLY A 500 9.75 7.80 -0.92
N LYS A 501 9.49 8.79 -0.04
CA LYS A 501 9.46 8.62 1.41
C LYS A 501 8.02 8.65 1.89
N GLN A 502 7.77 8.16 3.10
CA GLN A 502 6.48 8.24 3.76
C GLN A 502 6.48 9.40 4.77
N TYR A 503 5.32 10.02 4.92
CA TYR A 503 5.14 11.15 5.83
C TYR A 503 3.86 11.00 6.63
N VAL A 504 3.92 11.35 7.91
CA VAL A 504 2.76 11.47 8.80
C VAL A 504 2.81 12.81 9.47
N ALA A 505 1.73 13.59 9.37
CA ALA A 505 1.53 14.79 10.16
C ALA A 505 0.51 14.48 11.27
N SER A 506 0.78 14.90 12.51
CA SER A 506 -0.10 14.57 13.64
C SER A 506 -0.15 15.70 14.66
N ALA A 507 -1.27 15.78 15.40
CA ALA A 507 -1.36 16.61 16.59
C ALA A 507 -0.29 16.23 17.63
N GLU A 508 0.15 17.20 18.43
CA GLU A 508 1.26 17.04 19.39
C GLU A 508 1.01 15.99 20.49
N ASP A 509 -0.25 15.69 20.80
CA ASP A 509 -0.64 14.69 21.80
C ASP A 509 -0.79 13.27 21.24
N VAL A 510 -0.60 13.07 19.93
CA VAL A 510 -0.60 11.75 19.31
C VAL A 510 0.79 11.13 19.40
N THR A 511 0.87 9.93 19.95
CA THR A 511 2.12 9.16 20.10
C THR A 511 2.15 7.98 19.12
N GLY A 512 3.33 7.36 18.92
CA GLY A 512 3.49 6.20 18.04
C GLY A 512 3.52 6.52 16.54
N THR A 513 3.48 7.80 16.15
CA THR A 513 3.40 8.27 14.76
C THR A 513 4.57 7.80 13.89
N ALA A 514 5.77 7.61 14.47
CA ALA A 514 6.94 7.07 13.77
C ALA A 514 6.77 5.61 13.28
N TYR A 515 5.71 4.94 13.73
CA TYR A 515 5.37 3.56 13.36
C TYR A 515 3.96 3.44 12.80
N ALA A 516 3.25 4.57 12.65
CA ALA A 516 1.87 4.58 12.16
C ALA A 516 1.73 4.13 10.71
N ILE A 517 2.79 4.27 9.92
CA ILE A 517 2.87 3.76 8.55
C ILE A 517 4.26 3.13 8.36
N ASN A 518 4.33 1.99 7.71
CA ASN A 518 5.61 1.37 7.38
C ASN A 518 6.08 1.71 5.96
N SER A 519 7.25 1.23 5.56
CA SER A 519 7.84 1.51 4.24
C SER A 519 7.01 1.03 3.05
N THR A 520 6.14 0.02 3.24
CA THR A 520 5.19 -0.45 2.22
C THR A 520 3.85 0.31 2.21
N ALA A 521 3.79 1.47 2.87
CA ALA A 521 2.58 2.29 3.04
C ALA A 521 1.44 1.59 3.82
N THR A 522 1.77 0.60 4.64
CA THR A 522 0.82 -0.09 5.51
C THR A 522 0.54 0.76 6.75
N LEU A 523 -0.73 1.12 6.96
CA LEU A 523 -1.18 1.77 8.19
C LEU A 523 -1.19 0.78 9.35
N GLN A 524 -0.57 1.16 10.46
CA GLN A 524 -0.46 0.41 11.69
C GLN A 524 -1.21 1.18 12.79
N LEU A 525 -2.55 1.19 12.73
CA LEU A 525 -3.38 1.99 13.63
C LEU A 525 -3.20 1.59 15.10
N TRP A 526 -2.78 0.37 15.38
CA TRP A 526 -2.46 -0.13 16.73
C TRP A 526 -1.25 0.54 17.37
N GLU A 527 -0.37 1.17 16.57
CA GLU A 527 0.80 1.89 17.08
C GLU A 527 0.45 3.28 17.64
N LEU A 528 -0.67 3.85 17.18
CA LEU A 528 -1.11 5.17 17.60
C LEU A 528 -1.62 5.14 19.05
N GLY A 529 -1.27 6.17 19.81
CA GLY A 529 -1.75 6.39 21.17
C GLY A 529 -1.93 7.87 21.45
N ARG A 530 -2.50 8.19 22.62
CA ARG A 530 -2.53 9.57 23.13
C ARG A 530 -1.63 9.69 24.36
N GLY A 531 -0.93 10.79 24.48
CA GLY A 531 -0.06 11.05 25.61
C GLY A 531 0.92 12.20 25.36
N VAL A 532 1.78 12.45 26.33
CA VAL A 532 2.89 13.42 26.18
C VAL A 532 4.05 12.66 25.53
N LYS A 533 4.58 13.17 24.42
CA LYS A 533 5.80 12.63 23.81
C LYS A 533 6.96 12.85 24.80
N ASN A 534 7.65 11.78 25.19
CA ASN A 534 8.82 11.81 26.06
C ASN A 534 10.08 12.09 25.22
#